data_f77f5bc8311d7e60a614aa26bf4af6c1
#
_entry.id   f77f5bc8311d7e60a614aa26bf4af6c1
#
_cell.length_a   1.000
_cell.length_b   1.000
_cell.length_c   1.000
_cell.angle_alpha   90.00
_cell.angle_beta   90.00
_cell.angle_gamma   90.00
#
_symmetry.space_group_name_H-M   'P 1'
#
loop_
_entity.id
_entity.type
_entity.pdbx_description
1 polymer ?
#
loop_
_entity_poly.entity_id
_entity_poly.type
_entity_poly.pdbx_seq_one_letter_code
_entity_poly.pdbx_strand_id
1 'polypeptide(L)'
;MRCVHKFLILLLAVGLSTCAWAASRDANGVAEPSLPLAWTQAGRADQSLLAPPASLPRMAPELALRTFQQRAARQLSEPVSYSANTVVQAELPDTAQRGEFQLRRRFIAPKTLLFTPVRFVGDNFVKSNIIARLLQAEVDHVNKGQGAQTAINDANYKFSYKGTDQIEGSAVHVFHVKPRARRAGLFKGRIYLDASTGSLRRAEGSLVKTQSFFVKKVDFVQDYADIDGYTLPVHARSLAKTRLVGRAVVEIATDAYDLNTSTSAEMQNPGGSQ
;
A
#
# COMPACT_ATOMS: atom_id res chain seq x y z
N MET A 1 -31.99 16.98 -4.38
CA MET A 1 -30.91 16.10 -4.83
C MET A 1 -29.50 16.61 -4.54
N ARG A 2 -29.27 17.43 -3.52
CA ARG A 2 -27.92 18.01 -3.17
C ARG A 2 -27.22 17.35 -1.96
N CYS A 3 -27.77 16.26 -1.40
CA CYS A 3 -27.29 15.69 -0.13
C CYS A 3 -26.39 14.45 -0.24
N VAL A 4 -26.13 13.94 -1.45
CA VAL A 4 -25.34 12.72 -1.68
C VAL A 4 -23.82 13.00 -1.78
N HIS A 5 -23.40 14.28 -1.76
CA HIS A 5 -22.03 14.72 -2.11
C HIS A 5 -20.94 14.53 -1.07
N LYS A 6 -21.22 13.91 0.09
CA LYS A 6 -20.21 13.71 1.16
C LYS A 6 -19.98 12.25 1.52
N PHE A 7 -20.14 11.36 0.55
CA PHE A 7 -19.98 9.93 0.75
C PHE A 7 -18.55 9.47 0.53
N LEU A 8 -18.00 8.79 1.47
CA LEU A 8 -16.79 7.96 1.36
C LEU A 8 -15.45 8.70 1.14
N ILE A 9 -15.10 9.57 2.03
CA ILE A 9 -13.76 10.16 2.07
C ILE A 9 -12.99 9.51 3.21
N LEU A 10 -11.93 8.79 2.91
CA LEU A 10 -10.82 8.35 3.76
C LEU A 10 -10.63 6.85 3.92
N LEU A 11 -9.98 6.25 2.95
CA LEU A 11 -9.46 4.88 3.08
C LEU A 11 -7.93 4.78 2.86
N LEU A 12 -7.26 5.84 2.43
CA LEU A 12 -5.89 5.75 1.92
C LEU A 12 -4.87 6.69 2.55
N ALA A 13 -5.20 7.36 3.64
CA ALA A 13 -4.27 8.31 4.25
C ALA A 13 -3.23 7.68 5.19
N VAL A 14 -2.95 6.39 5.04
CA VAL A 14 -1.89 5.74 5.81
C VAL A 14 -0.78 5.33 4.85
N GLY A 15 0.18 6.19 4.70
CA GLY A 15 1.45 5.86 4.08
C GLY A 15 1.53 6.12 2.58
N LEU A 16 1.93 7.31 2.21
CA LEU A 16 2.57 7.60 0.94
C LEU A 16 4.03 7.21 1.03
N SER A 17 4.44 6.39 0.15
CA SER A 17 5.73 6.32 -0.56
C SER A 17 6.11 4.89 -0.88
N THR A 18 6.31 4.73 -1.95
CA THR A 18 6.87 4.28 -3.22
C THR A 18 7.82 3.10 -3.14
N CYS A 19 7.96 2.22 -3.93
CA CYS A 19 8.32 1.70 -5.21
C CYS A 19 8.46 0.20 -5.34
N ALA A 20 8.48 -0.25 -6.53
CA ALA A 20 8.23 -1.53 -7.12
C ALA A 20 9.36 -2.54 -7.28
N TRP A 21 9.02 -3.75 -7.64
CA TRP A 21 9.68 -4.52 -8.71
C TRP A 21 8.75 -5.58 -9.33
N ALA A 22 8.83 -5.67 -10.65
CA ALA A 22 8.11 -6.64 -11.45
C ALA A 22 8.92 -7.96 -11.53
N ALA A 23 8.28 -9.07 -11.23
CA ALA A 23 8.76 -10.39 -11.65
C ALA A 23 8.12 -10.71 -13.01
N SER A 24 8.92 -10.65 -14.07
CA SER A 24 8.57 -11.23 -15.38
C SER A 24 8.33 -12.71 -15.24
N ARG A 25 7.15 -13.17 -15.58
CA ARG A 25 6.91 -14.56 -15.93
C ARG A 25 6.88 -14.66 -17.45
N ASP A 26 7.97 -15.06 -18.03
CA ASP A 26 7.99 -15.53 -19.41
C ASP A 26 7.40 -16.95 -19.44
N ALA A 27 6.24 -17.06 -20.06
CA ALA A 27 5.65 -18.31 -20.45
C ALA A 27 6.03 -18.60 -21.90
N ASN A 28 7.04 -19.42 -22.12
CA ASN A 28 7.25 -20.07 -23.41
C ASN A 28 7.40 -21.55 -23.17
N GLY A 29 6.37 -22.29 -23.57
CA GLY A 29 6.40 -23.73 -23.70
C GLY A 29 7.22 -24.12 -24.90
N VAL A 30 8.17 -25.03 -24.71
CA VAL A 30 8.74 -25.88 -25.75
C VAL A 30 8.81 -27.28 -25.21
N ALA A 31 8.38 -28.19 -26.09
CA ALA A 31 8.16 -29.60 -25.87
C ALA A 31 9.38 -30.37 -25.40
N GLU A 32 9.11 -31.44 -24.64
CA GLU A 32 10.04 -32.52 -24.34
C GLU A 32 10.58 -33.22 -25.59
N PRO A 33 11.79 -33.78 -25.50
CA PRO A 33 12.02 -35.12 -26.02
C PRO A 33 12.48 -36.08 -24.92
N SER A 34 11.75 -37.13 -24.81
CA SER A 34 12.06 -38.34 -24.07
C SER A 34 13.33 -39.01 -24.58
N LEU A 35 14.28 -39.32 -23.69
CA LEU A 35 15.31 -40.37 -23.89
C LEU A 35 15.79 -40.93 -22.55
N PRO A 36 16.49 -42.11 -22.54
CA PRO A 36 16.05 -43.27 -21.81
C PRO A 36 16.80 -43.53 -20.50
N LEU A 37 16.20 -44.42 -19.73
CA LEU A 37 16.79 -45.05 -18.55
C LEU A 37 18.13 -45.72 -18.86
N ALA A 38 19.17 -45.31 -18.12
CA ALA A 38 20.18 -46.27 -17.67
C ALA A 38 21.20 -45.61 -16.72
N TRP A 39 21.44 -46.32 -15.58
CA TRP A 39 22.70 -46.34 -14.84
C TRP A 39 22.93 -45.27 -13.83
N THR A 40 23.28 -45.48 -12.74
CA THR A 40 23.93 -46.48 -11.88
C THR A 40 24.13 -45.86 -10.53
N GLN A 41 24.01 -46.60 -9.48
CA GLN A 41 24.42 -46.23 -8.12
C GLN A 41 25.89 -45.79 -8.11
N ALA A 42 26.14 -44.57 -7.75
CA ALA A 42 27.44 -44.16 -7.21
C ALA A 42 27.27 -42.94 -6.29
N GLY A 43 27.61 -43.10 -5.07
CA GLY A 43 27.93 -41.98 -4.15
C GLY A 43 26.73 -41.41 -3.39
N ARG A 44 26.52 -41.89 -2.17
CA ARG A 44 25.93 -41.07 -1.10
C ARG A 44 26.81 -39.82 -0.95
N ALA A 45 26.54 -38.81 -1.74
CA ALA A 45 27.03 -37.50 -1.47
C ALA A 45 26.30 -37.01 -0.20
N ASP A 46 27.08 -36.66 0.75
CA ASP A 46 26.73 -36.08 2.03
C ASP A 46 25.76 -34.90 1.84
N GLN A 47 24.48 -35.13 2.08
CA GLN A 47 23.43 -34.08 2.05
C GLN A 47 23.49 -33.17 3.27
N SER A 48 24.64 -33.15 3.97
CA SER A 48 24.82 -32.47 5.23
C SER A 48 25.26 -31.01 5.13
N LEU A 49 25.33 -30.38 3.94
CA LEU A 49 25.93 -29.04 3.82
C LEU A 49 25.07 -27.99 3.06
N LEU A 50 23.77 -28.19 2.96
CA LEU A 50 22.87 -27.07 2.66
C LEU A 50 22.32 -26.55 3.98
N ALA A 51 23.15 -25.76 4.67
CA ALA A 51 22.66 -24.93 5.75
C ALA A 51 21.51 -24.06 5.18
N PRO A 52 20.34 -23.99 5.87
CA PRO A 52 19.28 -23.09 5.43
C PRO A 52 19.87 -21.67 5.30
N PRO A 53 19.45 -20.87 4.31
CA PRO A 53 19.99 -19.54 4.10
C PRO A 53 19.99 -18.81 5.44
N ALA A 54 21.14 -18.31 5.84
CA ALA A 54 21.34 -17.65 7.12
C ALA A 54 20.27 -16.55 7.26
N SER A 55 19.32 -16.75 8.16
CA SER A 55 18.32 -15.75 8.46
C SER A 55 19.03 -14.48 8.92
N LEU A 56 18.76 -13.36 8.28
CA LEU A 56 19.34 -12.07 8.69
C LEU A 56 19.16 -11.87 10.20
N PRO A 57 20.16 -11.32 10.89
CA PRO A 57 20.07 -11.10 12.33
C PRO A 57 18.86 -10.22 12.64
N ARG A 58 18.05 -10.66 13.61
CA ARG A 58 16.85 -9.92 14.02
C ARG A 58 17.25 -8.72 14.87
N MET A 59 16.70 -7.56 14.54
CA MET A 59 16.82 -6.37 15.40
C MET A 59 16.02 -6.55 16.70
N ALA A 60 16.43 -5.85 17.77
CA ALA A 60 15.54 -5.65 18.91
C ALA A 60 14.30 -4.83 18.49
N PRO A 61 13.13 -5.10 19.07
CA PRO A 61 11.90 -4.42 18.67
C PRO A 61 11.96 -2.90 18.80
N GLU A 62 12.65 -2.36 19.78
CA GLU A 62 12.84 -0.92 19.97
C GLU A 62 13.69 -0.31 18.86
N LEU A 63 14.68 -1.05 18.37
CA LEU A 63 15.52 -0.62 17.25
C LEU A 63 14.71 -0.64 15.96
N ALA A 64 13.93 -1.70 15.72
CA ALA A 64 13.06 -1.80 14.56
C ALA A 64 12.03 -0.64 14.51
N LEU A 65 11.42 -0.31 15.65
CA LEU A 65 10.50 0.82 15.75
C LEU A 65 11.19 2.16 15.46
N ARG A 66 12.38 2.40 16.03
CA ARG A 66 13.16 3.62 15.75
C ARG A 66 13.56 3.72 14.28
N THR A 67 14.04 2.63 13.69
CA THR A 67 14.39 2.58 12.27
C THR A 67 13.19 2.90 11.38
N PHE A 68 12.04 2.32 11.66
CA PHE A 68 10.79 2.63 10.97
C PHE A 68 10.45 4.13 11.08
N GLN A 69 10.49 4.69 12.28
CA GLN A 69 10.14 6.11 12.50
C GLN A 69 11.11 7.06 11.79
N GLN A 70 12.40 6.75 11.78
CA GLN A 70 13.42 7.54 11.05
C GLN A 70 13.17 7.49 9.54
N ARG A 71 12.90 6.29 8.98
CA ARG A 71 12.57 6.14 7.56
C ARG A 71 11.30 6.89 7.19
N ALA A 72 10.24 6.75 7.99
CA ALA A 72 8.98 7.45 7.77
C ALA A 72 9.13 8.98 7.84
N ALA A 73 9.95 9.49 8.76
CA ALA A 73 10.26 10.91 8.85
C ALA A 73 11.02 11.41 7.62
N ARG A 74 12.05 10.66 7.17
CA ARG A 74 12.79 10.97 5.95
C ARG A 74 11.87 11.01 4.72
N GLN A 75 10.99 10.03 4.55
CA GLN A 75 10.05 9.99 3.44
C GLN A 75 9.09 11.19 3.41
N LEU A 76 8.73 11.73 4.55
CA LEU A 76 7.89 12.93 4.64
C LEU A 76 8.66 14.21 4.31
N SER A 77 9.96 14.28 4.63
CA SER A 77 10.80 15.44 4.36
C SER A 77 11.38 15.43 2.94
N GLU A 78 11.63 14.25 2.41
CA GLU A 78 12.25 14.04 1.09
C GLU A 78 11.35 13.13 0.23
N PRO A 79 10.16 13.61 -0.18
CA PRO A 79 9.27 12.81 -1.01
C PRO A 79 9.82 12.65 -2.42
N VAL A 80 9.70 11.44 -2.96
CA VAL A 80 10.18 11.07 -4.30
C VAL A 80 9.01 10.95 -5.26
N SER A 81 9.17 11.45 -6.48
CA SER A 81 8.20 11.32 -7.55
C SER A 81 8.15 9.90 -8.11
N TYR A 82 6.98 9.43 -8.48
CA TYR A 82 6.81 8.07 -9.03
C TYR A 82 5.60 7.91 -9.94
N SER A 83 5.61 6.85 -10.74
CA SER A 83 4.43 6.30 -11.40
C SER A 83 4.21 4.84 -11.02
N ALA A 84 2.95 4.37 -11.07
CA ALA A 84 2.58 3.00 -10.76
C ALA A 84 1.27 2.62 -11.45
N ASN A 85 1.04 1.32 -11.64
CA ASN A 85 -0.27 0.82 -12.04
C ASN A 85 -1.10 0.54 -10.81
N THR A 86 -2.38 0.86 -10.86
CA THR A 86 -3.30 0.63 -9.75
C THR A 86 -4.60 0.05 -10.25
N VAL A 87 -5.07 -1.00 -9.59
CA VAL A 87 -6.39 -1.59 -9.79
C VAL A 87 -7.20 -1.36 -8.53
N VAL A 88 -8.37 -0.74 -8.68
CA VAL A 88 -9.33 -0.51 -7.60
C VAL A 88 -10.55 -1.36 -7.86
N GLN A 89 -10.83 -2.31 -6.99
CA GLN A 89 -12.07 -3.07 -6.99
C GLN A 89 -12.97 -2.58 -5.86
N ALA A 90 -14.23 -2.42 -6.13
CA ALA A 90 -15.21 -2.03 -5.12
C ALA A 90 -16.49 -2.84 -5.29
N GLU A 91 -17.02 -3.30 -4.15
CA GLU A 91 -18.23 -4.10 -4.07
C GLU A 91 -19.18 -3.55 -3.02
N LEU A 92 -20.46 -3.59 -3.35
CA LEU A 92 -21.59 -3.35 -2.46
C LEU A 92 -22.39 -4.65 -2.33
N PRO A 93 -22.01 -5.57 -1.42
CA PRO A 93 -22.62 -6.90 -1.34
C PRO A 93 -24.12 -6.86 -1.11
N ASP A 94 -24.61 -5.88 -0.36
CA ASP A 94 -26.02 -5.75 0.01
C ASP A 94 -26.91 -5.31 -1.16
N THR A 95 -26.34 -4.81 -2.26
CA THR A 95 -27.03 -4.44 -3.51
C THR A 95 -26.51 -5.18 -4.74
N ALA A 96 -25.59 -6.15 -4.55
CA ALA A 96 -24.95 -6.93 -5.60
C ALA A 96 -24.26 -6.08 -6.70
N GLN A 97 -23.86 -4.85 -6.37
CA GLN A 97 -23.16 -3.93 -7.29
C GLN A 97 -21.64 -4.05 -7.11
N ARG A 98 -20.91 -3.98 -8.23
CA ARG A 98 -19.45 -4.07 -8.22
C ARG A 98 -18.84 -3.26 -9.34
N GLY A 99 -17.57 -2.92 -9.20
CA GLY A 99 -16.80 -2.26 -10.25
C GLY A 99 -15.31 -2.43 -10.04
N GLU A 100 -14.61 -2.50 -11.15
CA GLU A 100 -13.15 -2.55 -11.22
C GLU A 100 -12.67 -1.38 -12.06
N PHE A 101 -11.68 -0.64 -11.56
CA PHE A 101 -11.08 0.48 -12.22
C PHE A 101 -9.56 0.34 -12.28
N GLN A 102 -9.03 0.16 -13.47
CA GLN A 102 -7.61 0.14 -13.77
C GLN A 102 -7.16 1.56 -14.12
N LEU A 103 -6.10 2.02 -13.51
CA LEU A 103 -5.59 3.37 -13.69
C LEU A 103 -4.07 3.43 -13.53
N ARG A 104 -3.46 4.43 -14.11
CA ARG A 104 -2.07 4.79 -13.83
C ARG A 104 -2.05 5.89 -12.77
N ARG A 105 -1.31 5.64 -11.72
CA ARG A 105 -1.05 6.56 -10.63
C ARG A 105 0.26 7.28 -10.88
N ARG A 106 0.29 8.59 -10.69
CA ARG A 106 1.52 9.40 -10.76
C ARG A 106 1.56 10.36 -9.58
N PHE A 107 2.58 10.23 -8.77
CA PHE A 107 2.88 11.19 -7.72
C PHE A 107 4.04 12.06 -8.18
N ILE A 108 3.88 13.37 -8.08
CA ILE A 108 4.90 14.37 -8.38
C ILE A 108 5.19 15.09 -7.07
N ALA A 109 6.41 14.89 -6.57
CA ALA A 109 6.84 15.56 -5.34
C ALA A 109 6.76 17.09 -5.49
N PRO A 110 6.45 17.82 -4.42
CA PRO A 110 6.25 17.31 -3.05
C PRO A 110 4.79 16.89 -2.73
N LYS A 111 3.79 17.21 -3.55
CA LYS A 111 2.40 17.06 -3.12
C LYS A 111 1.35 16.99 -4.25
N THR A 112 1.71 16.54 -5.43
CA THR A 112 0.74 16.41 -6.54
C THR A 112 0.48 14.95 -6.85
N LEU A 113 -0.76 14.52 -6.77
CA LEU A 113 -1.18 13.16 -7.13
C LEU A 113 -2.17 13.21 -8.28
N LEU A 114 -1.88 12.43 -9.33
CA LEU A 114 -2.69 12.34 -10.54
C LEU A 114 -3.07 10.88 -10.78
N PHE A 115 -4.27 10.68 -11.32
CA PHE A 115 -4.75 9.39 -11.79
C PHE A 115 -5.15 9.50 -13.26
N THR A 116 -4.56 8.65 -14.10
CA THR A 116 -4.93 8.52 -15.51
C THR A 116 -5.75 7.25 -15.68
N PRO A 117 -7.04 7.35 -16.07
CA PRO A 117 -7.88 6.20 -16.33
C PRO A 117 -7.31 5.33 -17.45
N VAL A 118 -7.34 4.01 -17.27
CA VAL A 118 -6.99 3.02 -18.29
C VAL A 118 -8.25 2.25 -18.73
N ARG A 119 -8.96 1.63 -17.78
CA ARG A 119 -10.15 0.83 -18.07
C ARG A 119 -11.09 0.83 -16.87
N PHE A 120 -12.38 0.83 -17.13
CA PHE A 120 -13.41 0.55 -16.12
C PHE A 120 -14.35 -0.54 -16.59
N VAL A 121 -14.72 -1.44 -15.66
CA VAL A 121 -15.73 -2.49 -15.86
C VAL A 121 -16.64 -2.52 -14.64
N GLY A 122 -17.94 -2.58 -14.83
CA GLY A 122 -18.94 -2.72 -13.76
C GLY A 122 -19.94 -1.58 -13.67
N ASP A 123 -20.52 -1.39 -12.49
CA ASP A 123 -21.62 -0.47 -12.24
C ASP A 123 -21.18 0.99 -12.20
N ASN A 124 -21.82 1.85 -12.95
CA ASN A 124 -21.56 3.29 -12.95
C ASN A 124 -21.81 3.94 -11.58
N PHE A 125 -22.73 3.39 -10.79
CA PHE A 125 -22.94 3.85 -9.43
C PHE A 125 -21.69 3.62 -8.56
N VAL A 126 -21.10 2.42 -8.62
CA VAL A 126 -19.86 2.07 -7.91
C VAL A 126 -18.71 2.94 -8.39
N LYS A 127 -18.56 3.13 -9.72
CA LYS A 127 -17.57 4.03 -10.31
C LYS A 127 -17.63 5.43 -9.71
N SER A 128 -18.79 6.06 -9.78
CA SER A 128 -18.94 7.47 -9.44
C SER A 128 -19.05 7.74 -7.95
N ASN A 129 -19.70 6.85 -7.20
CA ASN A 129 -20.01 7.07 -5.79
C ASN A 129 -19.06 6.41 -4.80
N ILE A 130 -18.28 5.42 -5.25
CA ILE A 130 -17.31 4.74 -4.41
C ILE A 130 -15.90 5.05 -4.92
N ILE A 131 -15.53 4.56 -6.10
CA ILE A 131 -14.14 4.59 -6.57
C ILE A 131 -13.68 6.03 -6.85
N ALA A 132 -14.42 6.80 -7.65
CA ALA A 132 -14.02 8.17 -7.97
C ALA A 132 -13.91 9.07 -6.74
N ARG A 133 -14.78 8.87 -5.75
CA ARG A 133 -14.72 9.62 -4.49
C ARG A 133 -13.54 9.22 -3.62
N LEU A 134 -13.20 7.94 -3.62
CA LEU A 134 -12.02 7.44 -2.92
C LEU A 134 -10.75 8.06 -3.52
N LEU A 135 -10.59 8.01 -4.85
CA LEU A 135 -9.46 8.60 -5.55
C LEU A 135 -9.37 10.12 -5.35
N GLN A 136 -10.51 10.82 -5.43
CA GLN A 136 -10.54 12.27 -5.17
C GLN A 136 -10.13 12.62 -3.74
N ALA A 137 -10.54 11.81 -2.78
CA ALA A 137 -10.15 12.02 -1.38
C ALA A 137 -8.64 11.86 -1.16
N GLU A 138 -8.03 10.93 -1.87
CA GLU A 138 -6.58 10.73 -1.82
C GLU A 138 -5.85 11.92 -2.46
N VAL A 139 -6.29 12.39 -3.63
CA VAL A 139 -5.78 13.62 -4.25
C VAL A 139 -5.88 14.80 -3.30
N ASP A 140 -7.05 15.01 -2.69
CA ASP A 140 -7.27 16.11 -1.73
C ASP A 140 -6.34 16.02 -0.52
N HIS A 141 -6.12 14.81 0.00
CA HIS A 141 -5.23 14.58 1.15
C HIS A 141 -3.78 14.94 0.82
N VAL A 142 -3.31 14.48 -0.34
CA VAL A 142 -1.96 14.75 -0.82
C VAL A 142 -1.77 16.24 -1.11
N ASN A 143 -2.66 16.84 -1.87
CA ASN A 143 -2.57 18.25 -2.26
C ASN A 143 -2.65 19.23 -1.07
N LYS A 144 -3.35 18.85 0.01
CA LYS A 144 -3.42 19.62 1.25
C LYS A 144 -2.19 19.42 2.17
N GLY A 145 -1.24 18.53 1.79
CA GLY A 145 -0.06 18.25 2.59
C GLY A 145 -0.38 17.65 3.97
N GLN A 146 -1.44 16.85 4.07
CA GLN A 146 -1.91 16.31 5.36
C GLN A 146 -1.14 15.06 5.83
N GLY A 147 -0.09 14.65 5.11
CA GLY A 147 0.69 13.44 5.42
C GLY A 147 1.24 13.42 6.85
N ALA A 148 1.80 14.51 7.34
CA ALA A 148 2.33 14.60 8.70
C ALA A 148 1.24 14.41 9.78
N GLN A 149 -0.01 14.79 9.49
CA GLN A 149 -1.12 14.68 10.44
C GLN A 149 -1.64 13.25 10.60
N THR A 150 -1.34 12.37 9.64
CA THR A 150 -1.79 10.97 9.61
C THR A 150 -0.63 9.98 9.72
N ALA A 151 0.61 10.46 9.67
CA ALA A 151 1.82 9.63 9.76
C ALA A 151 1.83 8.75 11.02
N ILE A 152 2.32 7.53 10.88
CA ILE A 152 2.48 6.57 11.98
C ILE A 152 3.77 6.91 12.73
N ASN A 153 3.70 7.86 13.64
CA ASN A 153 4.83 8.35 14.43
C ASN A 153 4.41 8.67 15.87
N ASP A 154 5.38 9.01 16.73
CA ASP A 154 5.14 9.30 18.15
C ASP A 154 4.29 10.55 18.39
N ALA A 155 4.26 11.50 17.44
CA ALA A 155 3.39 12.68 17.56
C ALA A 155 1.91 12.30 17.45
N ASN A 156 1.58 11.28 16.64
CA ASN A 156 0.21 10.88 16.38
C ASN A 156 -0.23 9.65 17.18
N TYR A 157 0.71 8.76 17.58
CA TYR A 157 0.38 7.46 18.18
C TYR A 157 1.17 7.16 19.46
N LYS A 158 0.60 6.27 20.27
CA LYS A 158 1.30 5.51 21.31
C LYS A 158 1.52 4.10 20.78
N PHE A 159 2.73 3.58 20.94
CA PHE A 159 3.13 2.24 20.53
C PHE A 159 3.24 1.31 21.73
N SER A 160 2.87 0.04 21.56
CA SER A 160 3.01 -0.99 22.57
C SER A 160 3.38 -2.30 21.89
N TYR A 161 4.56 -2.82 22.18
CA TYR A 161 5.05 -4.09 21.63
C TYR A 161 4.17 -5.26 22.05
N LYS A 162 3.92 -6.20 21.14
CA LYS A 162 3.02 -7.35 21.33
C LYS A 162 3.65 -8.71 21.02
N GLY A 163 4.92 -8.72 20.66
CA GLY A 163 5.63 -9.95 20.31
C GLY A 163 6.04 -9.99 18.85
N THR A 164 6.40 -11.17 18.39
CA THR A 164 6.79 -11.47 17.01
C THR A 164 5.70 -12.29 16.31
N ASP A 165 5.62 -12.17 15.00
CA ASP A 165 4.75 -12.94 14.12
C ASP A 165 5.50 -13.22 12.79
N GLN A 166 4.85 -13.82 11.82
CA GLN A 166 5.38 -14.03 10.48
C GLN A 166 4.40 -13.50 9.41
N ILE A 167 4.94 -12.83 8.41
CA ILE A 167 4.20 -12.42 7.20
C ILE A 167 4.99 -12.94 6.01
N GLU A 168 4.37 -13.79 5.17
CA GLU A 168 4.99 -14.37 3.97
C GLU A 168 6.35 -15.00 4.28
N GLY A 169 6.47 -15.72 5.40
CA GLY A 169 7.70 -16.37 5.84
C GLY A 169 8.75 -15.46 6.49
N SER A 170 8.56 -14.15 6.46
CA SER A 170 9.45 -13.18 7.11
C SER A 170 9.02 -12.90 8.54
N ALA A 171 9.98 -12.91 9.48
CA ALA A 171 9.71 -12.57 10.87
C ALA A 171 9.42 -11.06 11.01
N VAL A 172 8.40 -10.72 11.78
CA VAL A 172 7.97 -9.34 12.01
C VAL A 172 7.77 -9.06 13.50
N HIS A 173 8.06 -7.84 13.92
CA HIS A 173 7.67 -7.30 15.22
C HIS A 173 6.27 -6.68 15.14
N VAL A 174 5.40 -7.05 16.08
CA VAL A 174 4.03 -6.56 16.15
C VAL A 174 3.91 -5.47 17.20
N PHE A 175 3.43 -4.30 16.79
CA PHE A 175 3.11 -3.20 17.70
C PHE A 175 1.64 -2.85 17.62
N HIS A 176 1.00 -2.78 18.79
CA HIS A 176 -0.32 -2.17 18.89
C HIS A 176 -0.16 -0.64 18.85
N VAL A 177 -0.95 0.01 18.01
CA VAL A 177 -0.96 1.46 17.86
C VAL A 177 -2.28 2.05 18.34
N LYS A 178 -2.19 3.09 19.17
CA LYS A 178 -3.35 3.84 19.67
C LYS A 178 -3.13 5.32 19.38
N PRO A 179 -4.03 5.97 18.63
CA PRO A 179 -3.87 7.38 18.32
C PRO A 179 -3.98 8.24 19.58
N ARG A 180 -3.19 9.31 19.62
CA ARG A 180 -3.19 10.31 20.71
C ARG A 180 -4.39 11.26 20.65
N ALA A 181 -5.00 11.39 19.47
CA ALA A 181 -6.18 12.21 19.25
C ALA A 181 -7.22 11.50 18.38
N ARG A 182 -8.49 11.84 18.53
CA ARG A 182 -9.56 11.33 17.68
C ARG A 182 -9.71 12.21 16.44
N ARG A 183 -8.83 12.00 15.47
CA ARG A 183 -8.74 12.73 14.20
C ARG A 183 -9.05 11.82 13.02
N ALA A 184 -9.61 12.35 11.94
CA ALA A 184 -9.76 11.62 10.70
C ALA A 184 -8.38 11.23 10.15
N GLY A 185 -8.28 10.03 9.54
CA GLY A 185 -7.03 9.45 9.06
C GLY A 185 -6.23 8.69 10.09
N LEU A 186 -6.53 8.84 11.39
CA LEU A 186 -5.90 8.02 12.41
C LEU A 186 -6.71 6.74 12.67
N PHE A 187 -5.99 5.67 13.04
CA PHE A 187 -6.60 4.36 13.31
C PHE A 187 -6.12 3.79 14.64
N LYS A 188 -6.87 2.85 15.16
CA LYS A 188 -6.48 1.98 16.27
C LYS A 188 -6.32 0.57 15.74
N GLY A 189 -5.17 -0.06 15.98
CA GLY A 189 -4.90 -1.38 15.43
C GLY A 189 -3.48 -1.85 15.68
N ARG A 190 -2.88 -2.49 14.69
CA ARG A 190 -1.53 -3.05 14.74
C ARG A 190 -0.71 -2.61 13.54
N ILE A 191 0.59 -2.52 13.73
CA ILE A 191 1.58 -2.44 12.68
C ILE A 191 2.56 -3.60 12.83
N TYR A 192 3.09 -4.04 11.70
CA TYR A 192 4.01 -5.14 11.59
C TYR A 192 5.28 -4.65 10.93
N LEU A 193 6.37 -4.67 11.67
CA LEU A 193 7.68 -4.22 11.21
C LEU A 193 8.56 -5.42 10.94
N ASP A 194 9.21 -5.47 9.80
CA ASP A 194 10.19 -6.50 9.46
C ASP A 194 11.28 -6.56 10.53
N ALA A 195 11.55 -7.75 11.05
CA ALA A 195 12.46 -7.93 12.18
C ALA A 195 13.92 -7.74 11.81
N SER A 196 14.29 -7.74 10.54
CA SER A 196 15.66 -7.56 10.07
C SER A 196 15.94 -6.14 9.55
N THR A 197 14.96 -5.48 8.96
CA THR A 197 15.12 -4.17 8.31
C THR A 197 14.41 -3.02 9.02
N GLY A 198 13.46 -3.33 9.91
CA GLY A 198 12.58 -2.34 10.53
C GLY A 198 11.54 -1.73 9.57
N SER A 199 11.42 -2.23 8.33
CA SER A 199 10.46 -1.72 7.35
C SER A 199 9.02 -2.09 7.75
N LEU A 200 8.07 -1.20 7.45
CA LEU A 200 6.66 -1.50 7.64
C LEU A 200 6.20 -2.52 6.58
N ARG A 201 5.68 -3.65 7.03
CA ARG A 201 5.15 -4.73 6.16
C ARG A 201 3.62 -4.67 6.08
N ARG A 202 2.96 -4.36 7.20
CA ARG A 202 1.49 -4.30 7.28
C ARG A 202 1.03 -3.29 8.32
N ALA A 203 -0.08 -2.62 8.03
CA ALA A 203 -0.88 -1.91 9.01
C ALA A 203 -2.33 -2.38 8.93
N GLU A 204 -2.98 -2.61 10.07
CA GLU A 204 -4.37 -3.04 10.13
C GLU A 204 -5.09 -2.43 11.31
N GLY A 205 -6.39 -2.27 11.18
CA GLY A 205 -7.22 -1.78 12.27
C GLY A 205 -8.49 -1.10 11.84
N SER A 206 -8.98 -0.21 12.72
CA SER A 206 -10.20 0.56 12.50
C SER A 206 -9.92 2.05 12.58
N LEU A 207 -10.48 2.84 11.67
CA LEU A 207 -10.41 4.30 11.76
C LEU A 207 -11.11 4.80 13.02
N VAL A 208 -10.47 5.71 13.76
CA VAL A 208 -11.05 6.26 15.00
C VAL A 208 -12.07 7.36 14.73
N LYS A 209 -12.04 7.94 13.53
CA LYS A 209 -13.00 8.93 13.06
C LYS A 209 -13.15 8.82 11.55
N THR A 210 -14.38 8.67 11.08
CA THR A 210 -14.75 8.76 9.67
C THR A 210 -15.04 10.22 9.31
N GLN A 211 -14.72 10.63 8.09
CA GLN A 211 -15.00 12.01 7.63
C GLN A 211 -16.46 12.21 7.21
N SER A 212 -17.17 11.11 6.98
CA SER A 212 -18.55 11.15 6.51
C SER A 212 -19.51 10.69 7.59
N PHE A 213 -20.60 11.44 7.82
CA PHE A 213 -21.70 11.03 8.68
C PHE A 213 -22.37 9.71 8.23
N PHE A 214 -22.28 9.41 6.94
CA PHE A 214 -22.90 8.19 6.38
C PHE A 214 -22.06 6.93 6.57
N VAL A 215 -20.78 7.05 6.90
CA VAL A 215 -19.89 5.91 7.19
C VAL A 215 -19.79 5.73 8.70
N LYS A 216 -20.27 4.59 9.20
CA LYS A 216 -20.29 4.26 10.63
C LYS A 216 -18.92 3.76 11.12
N LYS A 217 -18.29 2.89 10.33
CA LYS A 217 -17.04 2.21 10.70
C LYS A 217 -16.28 1.86 9.43
N VAL A 218 -14.97 1.91 9.51
CA VAL A 218 -14.06 1.39 8.48
C VAL A 218 -13.01 0.54 9.17
N ASP A 219 -12.94 -0.72 8.79
CA ASP A 219 -11.86 -1.64 9.13
C ASP A 219 -11.00 -1.82 7.88
N PHE A 220 -9.67 -1.94 8.04
CA PHE A 220 -8.76 -2.09 6.91
C PHE A 220 -7.55 -2.96 7.26
N VAL A 221 -6.96 -3.53 6.22
CA VAL A 221 -5.62 -4.12 6.18
C VAL A 221 -4.89 -3.47 5.00
N GLN A 222 -3.65 -3.06 5.21
CA GLN A 222 -2.80 -2.48 4.18
C GLN A 222 -1.41 -3.07 4.25
N ASP A 223 -0.95 -3.65 3.15
CA ASP A 223 0.35 -4.24 2.98
C ASP A 223 1.30 -3.28 2.25
N TYR A 224 2.57 -3.36 2.61
CA TYR A 224 3.62 -2.49 2.11
C TYR A 224 4.81 -3.31 1.62
N ALA A 225 5.49 -2.80 0.63
CA ALA A 225 6.81 -3.26 0.22
C ALA A 225 7.88 -2.21 0.55
N ASP A 226 9.08 -2.66 0.86
CA ASP A 226 10.26 -1.79 0.97
C ASP A 226 11.07 -1.90 -0.31
N ILE A 227 11.26 -0.79 -0.98
CA ILE A 227 11.92 -0.75 -2.26
C ILE A 227 12.77 0.51 -2.34
N ASP A 228 14.03 0.34 -2.64
CA ASP A 228 15.03 1.42 -2.69
C ASP A 228 14.99 2.32 -1.44
N GLY A 229 14.64 1.71 -0.29
CA GLY A 229 14.56 2.42 0.99
C GLY A 229 13.27 3.18 1.25
N TYR A 230 12.29 3.10 0.36
CA TYR A 230 10.96 3.69 0.54
C TYR A 230 9.92 2.62 0.86
N THR A 231 9.06 2.87 1.81
CA THR A 231 7.97 1.96 2.21
C THR A 231 6.69 2.32 1.48
N LEU A 232 6.10 1.37 0.74
CA LEU A 232 5.01 1.61 -0.19
C LEU A 232 3.83 0.73 -0.01
N PRO A 233 2.60 1.25 -0.20
CA PRO A 233 1.41 0.44 -0.26
C PRO A 233 1.37 -0.38 -1.56
N VAL A 234 1.32 -1.69 -1.43
CA VAL A 234 1.14 -2.61 -2.57
C VAL A 234 -0.25 -3.22 -2.61
N HIS A 235 -0.86 -3.43 -1.46
CA HIS A 235 -2.21 -3.95 -1.39
C HIS A 235 -2.95 -3.31 -0.22
N ALA A 236 -4.22 -2.98 -0.41
CA ALA A 236 -5.10 -2.52 0.65
C ALA A 236 -6.49 -3.12 0.49
N ARG A 237 -7.05 -3.60 1.59
CA ARG A 237 -8.45 -4.03 1.66
C ARG A 237 -9.17 -3.34 2.79
N SER A 238 -10.36 -2.84 2.53
CA SER A 238 -11.15 -2.17 3.52
C SER A 238 -12.60 -2.58 3.48
N LEU A 239 -13.21 -2.61 4.65
CA LEU A 239 -14.62 -2.87 4.87
C LEU A 239 -15.27 -1.67 5.55
N ALA A 240 -16.10 -0.95 4.84
CA ALA A 240 -16.87 0.16 5.38
C ALA A 240 -18.32 -0.29 5.68
N LYS A 241 -18.82 0.04 6.88
CA LYS A 241 -20.24 -0.03 7.20
C LYS A 241 -20.85 1.34 6.99
N THR A 242 -21.85 1.41 6.13
CA THR A 242 -22.52 2.67 5.77
C THR A 242 -23.96 2.70 6.28
N ARG A 243 -24.58 3.87 6.24
CA ARG A 243 -25.99 4.07 6.65
C ARG A 243 -27.00 3.91 5.51
N LEU A 244 -26.53 3.99 4.26
CA LEU A 244 -27.42 4.06 3.08
C LEU A 244 -27.31 2.83 2.19
N VAL A 245 -26.09 2.35 1.94
CA VAL A 245 -25.84 1.25 1.00
C VAL A 245 -25.34 -0.02 1.71
N GLY A 246 -25.46 -0.09 3.04
CA GLY A 246 -25.02 -1.25 3.79
C GLY A 246 -23.49 -1.37 3.86
N ARG A 247 -22.94 -2.51 3.47
CA ARG A 247 -21.51 -2.78 3.45
C ARG A 247 -20.90 -2.33 2.12
N ALA A 248 -19.70 -1.77 2.19
CA ALA A 248 -18.86 -1.51 1.03
C ALA A 248 -17.49 -2.14 1.27
N VAL A 249 -17.05 -2.98 0.35
CA VAL A 249 -15.70 -3.57 0.33
C VAL A 249 -14.91 -2.89 -0.78
N VAL A 250 -13.72 -2.43 -0.47
CA VAL A 250 -12.80 -1.87 -1.46
C VAL A 250 -11.46 -2.57 -1.35
N GLU A 251 -10.94 -2.99 -2.45
CA GLU A 251 -9.62 -3.61 -2.59
C GLU A 251 -8.80 -2.84 -3.62
N ILE A 252 -7.54 -2.59 -3.29
CA ILE A 252 -6.63 -1.80 -4.12
C ILE A 252 -5.33 -2.58 -4.22
N ALA A 253 -4.93 -2.89 -5.43
CA ALA A 253 -3.61 -3.42 -5.75
C ALA A 253 -2.83 -2.38 -6.52
N THR A 254 -1.57 -2.18 -6.15
CA THR A 254 -0.66 -1.24 -6.83
C THR A 254 0.65 -1.95 -7.10
N ASP A 255 1.08 -1.92 -8.36
CA ASP A 255 2.31 -2.56 -8.82
C ASP A 255 3.06 -1.71 -9.85
N ALA A 256 4.13 -2.26 -10.41
CA ALA A 256 4.93 -1.64 -11.46
C ALA A 256 5.26 -0.18 -11.17
N TYR A 257 5.67 0.08 -9.99
CA TYR A 257 6.11 1.41 -9.61
C TYR A 257 7.45 1.75 -10.31
N ASP A 258 7.57 2.94 -10.81
CA ASP A 258 8.76 3.50 -11.42
C ASP A 258 9.13 4.78 -10.67
N LEU A 259 10.29 4.79 -10.00
CA LEU A 259 10.82 5.96 -9.30
C LEU A 259 11.53 6.86 -10.26
N ASN A 260 10.95 8.01 -10.51
CA ASN A 260 11.65 9.09 -11.19
C ASN A 260 12.47 9.90 -10.17
N THR A 261 13.69 9.46 -9.91
CA THR A 261 14.66 10.19 -9.10
C THR A 261 15.22 11.42 -9.82
N SER A 262 14.91 11.59 -11.10
CA SER A 262 15.32 12.72 -11.93
C SER A 262 14.09 13.43 -12.50
N THR A 263 13.55 14.38 -11.77
CA THR A 263 12.82 15.47 -12.41
C THR A 263 13.84 16.51 -12.82
N SER A 264 14.60 16.23 -13.87
CA SER A 264 15.19 17.28 -14.68
C SER A 264 14.05 18.03 -15.33
N ALA A 265 13.95 19.28 -15.02
CA ALA A 265 13.02 20.23 -15.60
C ALA A 265 13.18 20.25 -17.12
N GLU A 266 12.39 19.48 -17.84
CA GLU A 266 12.15 19.70 -19.25
C GLU A 266 10.96 20.65 -19.37
N MET A 267 11.17 21.87 -18.89
CA MET A 267 10.46 23.02 -19.44
C MET A 267 11.02 23.25 -20.84
N GLN A 268 10.48 22.54 -21.82
CA GLN A 268 10.62 22.95 -23.20
C GLN A 268 9.99 24.34 -23.35
N ASN A 269 10.86 25.29 -23.54
CA ASN A 269 10.58 26.64 -23.91
C ASN A 269 9.96 26.67 -25.33
N PRO A 270 8.68 27.00 -25.54
CA PRO A 270 8.15 27.25 -26.87
C PRO A 270 8.31 28.72 -27.18
N GLY A 271 9.51 29.12 -27.61
CA GLY A 271 9.66 30.52 -27.94
C GLY A 271 10.99 30.80 -28.62
N GLY A 272 10.96 30.83 -29.93
CA GLY A 272 12.09 31.36 -30.65
C GLY A 272 12.15 30.92 -32.08
N SER A 273 11.28 31.42 -32.91
CA SER A 273 11.62 31.65 -34.33
C SER A 273 10.97 32.92 -34.79
N GLN A 274 11.82 33.81 -35.16
CA GLN A 274 11.56 34.99 -35.99
C GLN A 274 11.03 34.55 -37.35
#